data_bf03ac469867ecd7851f849a0d9204b1
#
_entry.id   bf03ac469867ecd7851f849a0d9204b1
#
_cell.length_a   1.000
_cell.length_b   1.000
_cell.length_c   1.000
_cell.angle_alpha   90.00
_cell.angle_beta   90.00
_cell.angle_gamma   90.00
#
_symmetry.space_group_name_H-M   'P 1'
#
loop_
_entity.id
_entity.type
_entity.pdbx_description
1 polymer ?
#
loop_
_entity_poly.entity_id
_entity_poly.type
_entity_poly.pdbx_seq_one_letter_code
_entity_poly.pdbx_strand_id
1 'polypeptide(L)'
;MSVLTRYGTVIYGRTLEGYAANMLRSVILAAARSSRIERLIGTAPVSRSLVRRYVAGEATADAVAAVRTLAADGLLATLYYLGEDTVAVEQAHATRDEYLRLLAALDEEHLARTTEVSVKLSALGQRLDAELAHDLAREICAAAADSGTTVTVDMEDHTVTDSTLEIVARLREDFPSVGAVLQAYLRRTEDDCRSLAGPGSRIRLCKGAYREPESVAYQRRLDIDRSYVRCVNALMAGEGYPMLATHDPRLIEIAVDRARWFDREPDDFEFQMLFGIRPTEQLRLAAEGYRMRVYVPYGDQWYGYLMRRMAERPANAAVFTRSLWSRS
;
A
#
# COMPACT_ATOMS: atom_id res chain seq x y z
N MET A 1 -49.09 4.36 -19.85
CA MET A 1 -48.20 3.20 -20.02
C MET A 1 -46.80 3.66 -20.44
N SER A 2 -46.00 4.32 -19.65
CA SER A 2 -44.63 4.76 -20.06
C SER A 2 -43.68 5.13 -18.91
N VAL A 3 -43.88 4.71 -17.70
CA VAL A 3 -42.97 5.06 -16.57
C VAL A 3 -42.24 3.84 -16.01
N LEU A 4 -42.79 2.63 -16.18
CA LEU A 4 -42.21 1.40 -15.62
C LEU A 4 -41.05 0.79 -16.46
N THR A 5 -40.90 1.17 -17.73
CA THR A 5 -39.88 0.59 -18.62
C THR A 5 -38.50 1.25 -18.46
N ARG A 6 -38.39 2.45 -17.89
CA ARG A 6 -37.09 3.13 -17.67
C ARG A 6 -36.35 2.67 -16.40
N TYR A 7 -37.05 2.20 -15.39
CA TYR A 7 -36.42 1.73 -14.14
C TYR A 7 -35.85 0.32 -14.25
N GLY A 8 -36.46 -0.55 -15.07
CA GLY A 8 -35.98 -1.92 -15.25
C GLY A 8 -34.64 -2.03 -15.98
N THR A 9 -34.40 -1.17 -16.97
CA THR A 9 -33.17 -1.21 -17.79
C THR A 9 -31.94 -0.69 -17.01
N VAL A 10 -32.12 0.26 -16.09
CA VAL A 10 -31.02 0.83 -15.27
C VAL A 10 -30.59 -0.12 -14.17
N ILE A 11 -31.52 -0.92 -13.61
CA ILE A 11 -31.19 -1.90 -12.56
C ILE A 11 -30.49 -3.13 -13.14
N TYR A 12 -30.94 -3.60 -14.32
CA TYR A 12 -30.32 -4.75 -15.02
C TYR A 12 -28.92 -4.40 -15.58
N GLY A 13 -28.70 -3.19 -16.07
CA GLY A 13 -27.40 -2.74 -16.56
C GLY A 13 -26.34 -2.69 -15.45
N ARG A 14 -26.67 -2.13 -14.30
CA ARG A 14 -25.73 -2.07 -13.15
C ARG A 14 -25.38 -3.42 -12.54
N THR A 15 -26.28 -4.39 -12.56
CA THR A 15 -26.03 -5.75 -12.09
C THR A 15 -25.17 -6.56 -13.07
N LEU A 16 -25.35 -6.39 -14.38
CA LEU A 16 -24.55 -7.04 -15.41
C LEU A 16 -23.12 -6.49 -15.48
N GLU A 17 -22.94 -5.17 -15.36
CA GLU A 17 -21.60 -4.55 -15.27
C GLU A 17 -20.85 -4.98 -14.00
N GLY A 18 -21.53 -5.09 -12.86
CA GLY A 18 -20.96 -5.61 -11.61
C GLY A 18 -20.55 -7.08 -11.71
N TYR A 19 -21.37 -7.91 -12.39
CA TYR A 19 -21.06 -9.33 -12.63
C TYR A 19 -19.86 -9.50 -13.58
N ALA A 20 -19.83 -8.75 -14.68
CA ALA A 20 -18.73 -8.76 -15.63
C ALA A 20 -17.42 -8.29 -14.99
N ALA A 21 -17.46 -7.24 -14.17
CA ALA A 21 -16.29 -6.74 -13.44
C ALA A 21 -15.77 -7.77 -12.43
N ASN A 22 -16.65 -8.45 -11.70
CA ASN A 22 -16.27 -9.50 -10.75
C ASN A 22 -15.72 -10.75 -11.45
N MET A 23 -16.30 -11.18 -12.57
CA MET A 23 -15.76 -12.26 -13.39
C MET A 23 -14.36 -11.92 -13.94
N LEU A 24 -14.19 -10.71 -14.49
CA LEU A 24 -12.90 -10.26 -15.01
C LEU A 24 -11.85 -10.20 -13.91
N ARG A 25 -12.22 -9.69 -12.71
CA ARG A 25 -11.36 -9.71 -11.53
C ARG A 25 -10.91 -11.13 -11.17
N SER A 26 -11.84 -12.08 -11.15
CA SER A 26 -11.54 -13.49 -10.82
C SER A 26 -10.61 -14.14 -11.85
N VAL A 27 -10.80 -13.85 -13.13
CA VAL A 27 -9.92 -14.32 -14.22
C VAL A 27 -8.52 -13.73 -14.09
N ILE A 28 -8.40 -12.44 -13.81
CA ILE A 28 -7.10 -11.76 -13.60
C ILE A 28 -6.37 -12.37 -12.41
N LEU A 29 -7.06 -12.58 -11.28
CA LEU A 29 -6.46 -13.18 -10.10
C LEU A 29 -6.10 -14.67 -10.29
N ALA A 30 -6.84 -15.41 -11.13
CA ALA A 30 -6.46 -16.77 -11.52
C ALA A 30 -5.22 -16.77 -12.43
N ALA A 31 -5.15 -15.82 -13.37
CA ALA A 31 -3.98 -15.62 -14.21
C ALA A 31 -2.72 -15.25 -13.41
N ALA A 32 -2.87 -14.54 -12.27
CA ALA A 32 -1.78 -14.18 -11.38
C ALA A 32 -0.98 -15.38 -10.84
N ARG A 33 -1.56 -16.58 -10.88
CA ARG A 33 -0.92 -17.83 -10.43
C ARG A 33 -0.23 -18.60 -11.57
N SER A 34 -0.23 -18.07 -12.78
CA SER A 34 0.28 -18.77 -13.98
C SER A 34 1.68 -18.28 -14.35
N SER A 35 2.70 -19.09 -14.11
CA SER A 35 4.09 -18.84 -14.53
C SER A 35 4.28 -18.76 -16.05
N ARG A 36 3.34 -19.30 -16.85
CA ARG A 36 3.36 -19.16 -18.32
C ARG A 36 2.94 -17.76 -18.74
N ILE A 37 1.90 -17.21 -18.10
CA ILE A 37 1.41 -15.85 -18.37
C ILE A 37 2.45 -14.83 -17.88
N GLU A 38 3.06 -15.06 -16.71
CA GLU A 38 4.15 -14.24 -16.18
C GLU A 38 5.31 -14.10 -17.17
N ARG A 39 5.83 -15.23 -17.70
CA ARG A 39 6.90 -15.22 -18.71
C ARG A 39 6.50 -14.49 -19.98
N LEU A 40 5.26 -14.68 -20.44
CA LEU A 40 4.75 -14.01 -21.65
C LEU A 40 4.67 -12.49 -21.43
N ILE A 41 4.21 -12.05 -20.28
CA ILE A 41 4.11 -10.64 -19.90
C ILE A 41 5.51 -10.05 -19.72
N GLY A 42 6.44 -10.74 -19.06
CA GLY A 42 7.81 -10.26 -18.81
C GLY A 42 8.64 -10.05 -20.08
N THR A 43 8.36 -10.81 -21.14
CA THR A 43 9.12 -10.73 -22.39
C THR A 43 8.57 -9.73 -23.42
N ALA A 44 7.30 -9.33 -23.33
CA ALA A 44 6.69 -8.42 -24.30
C ALA A 44 7.08 -6.95 -24.04
N PRO A 45 7.57 -6.20 -25.06
CA PRO A 45 7.98 -4.79 -24.86
C PRO A 45 6.87 -3.86 -24.39
N VAL A 46 5.62 -4.14 -24.76
CA VAL A 46 4.43 -3.34 -24.37
C VAL A 46 4.09 -3.53 -22.89
N SER A 47 4.33 -4.72 -22.34
CA SER A 47 4.10 -4.98 -20.92
C SER A 47 5.14 -4.30 -20.03
N ARG A 48 6.38 -4.12 -20.50
CA ARG A 48 7.41 -3.39 -19.76
C ARG A 48 7.01 -1.95 -19.45
N SER A 49 6.37 -1.24 -20.38
CA SER A 49 5.90 0.14 -20.14
C SER A 49 4.75 0.17 -19.12
N LEU A 50 3.88 -0.85 -19.14
CA LEU A 50 2.81 -0.99 -18.16
C LEU A 50 3.36 -1.36 -16.77
N VAL A 51 4.33 -2.29 -16.69
CA VAL A 51 5.00 -2.64 -15.43
C VAL A 51 5.65 -1.41 -14.82
N ARG A 52 6.45 -0.68 -15.59
CA ARG A 52 7.12 0.57 -15.15
C ARG A 52 6.17 1.67 -14.68
N ARG A 53 4.90 1.61 -15.05
CA ARG A 53 3.88 2.54 -14.54
C ARG A 53 3.54 2.29 -13.08
N TYR A 54 3.64 1.04 -12.60
CA TYR A 54 3.20 0.64 -11.26
C TYR A 54 4.31 0.09 -10.38
N VAL A 55 5.47 -0.23 -10.96
CA VAL A 55 6.66 -0.78 -10.29
C VAL A 55 7.86 0.02 -10.78
N ALA A 56 8.70 0.48 -9.87
CA ALA A 56 9.86 1.32 -10.22
C ALA A 56 10.86 0.57 -11.12
N GLY A 57 11.02 -0.73 -10.90
CA GLY A 57 11.92 -1.63 -11.60
C GLY A 57 12.26 -2.84 -10.76
N GLU A 58 13.26 -3.61 -11.17
CA GLU A 58 13.65 -4.82 -10.46
C GLU A 58 14.82 -4.60 -9.50
N ALA A 59 15.69 -3.64 -9.80
CA ALA A 59 16.90 -3.37 -9.04
C ALA A 59 16.76 -2.19 -8.07
N THR A 60 17.59 -2.18 -7.00
CA THR A 60 17.75 -1.06 -6.06
C THR A 60 17.99 0.28 -6.79
N ALA A 61 18.82 0.28 -7.85
CA ALA A 61 19.08 1.47 -8.64
C ALA A 61 17.83 2.06 -9.32
N ASP A 62 16.89 1.20 -9.76
CA ASP A 62 15.62 1.64 -10.34
C ASP A 62 14.75 2.31 -9.26
N ALA A 63 14.72 1.75 -8.05
CA ALA A 63 13.99 2.31 -6.91
C ALA A 63 14.55 3.68 -6.52
N VAL A 64 15.86 3.83 -6.42
CA VAL A 64 16.54 5.11 -6.13
C VAL A 64 16.26 6.16 -7.21
N ALA A 65 16.29 5.77 -8.49
CA ALA A 65 15.95 6.67 -9.60
C ALA A 65 14.50 7.18 -9.54
N ALA A 66 13.55 6.30 -9.15
CA ALA A 66 12.16 6.68 -8.95
C ALA A 66 12.01 7.66 -7.78
N VAL A 67 12.67 7.41 -6.66
CA VAL A 67 12.68 8.33 -5.50
C VAL A 67 13.24 9.69 -5.88
N ARG A 68 14.36 9.74 -6.61
CA ARG A 68 14.96 11.01 -7.08
C ARG A 68 13.96 11.83 -7.89
N THR A 69 13.19 11.17 -8.77
CA THR A 69 12.14 11.83 -9.56
C THR A 69 11.04 12.38 -8.67
N LEU A 70 10.53 11.57 -7.73
CA LEU A 70 9.48 11.99 -6.80
C LEU A 70 9.94 13.16 -5.90
N ALA A 71 11.17 13.10 -5.39
CA ALA A 71 11.74 14.16 -4.57
C ALA A 71 11.89 15.48 -5.34
N ALA A 72 12.24 15.44 -6.64
CA ALA A 72 12.28 16.63 -7.50
C ALA A 72 10.89 17.27 -7.70
N ASP A 73 9.83 16.45 -7.63
CA ASP A 73 8.43 16.89 -7.67
C ASP A 73 7.88 17.32 -6.29
N GLY A 74 8.72 17.35 -5.23
CA GLY A 74 8.31 17.67 -3.86
C GLY A 74 7.50 16.57 -3.14
N LEU A 75 7.55 15.35 -3.64
CA LEU A 75 6.85 14.20 -3.10
C LEU A 75 7.77 13.37 -2.19
N LEU A 76 7.19 12.80 -1.13
CA LEU A 76 7.84 11.80 -0.30
C LEU A 76 7.68 10.41 -0.92
N ALA A 77 8.54 9.47 -0.55
CA ALA A 77 8.45 8.09 -1.01
C ALA A 77 8.43 7.09 0.15
N THR A 78 7.76 5.97 -0.05
CA THR A 78 7.94 4.73 0.71
C THR A 78 8.36 3.65 -0.24
N LEU A 79 9.50 3.04 -0.04
CA LEU A 79 9.97 1.92 -0.86
C LEU A 79 9.60 0.58 -0.24
N TYR A 80 9.05 -0.29 -1.06
CA TYR A 80 8.68 -1.65 -0.70
C TYR A 80 9.33 -2.65 -1.63
N TYR A 81 10.16 -3.55 -1.10
CA TYR A 81 10.73 -4.65 -1.85
C TYR A 81 9.70 -5.78 -2.01
N LEU A 82 9.43 -6.13 -3.26
CA LEU A 82 8.40 -7.10 -3.61
C LEU A 82 8.84 -8.51 -3.23
N GLY A 83 8.15 -9.08 -2.26
CA GLY A 83 8.30 -10.42 -1.73
C GLY A 83 7.28 -10.64 -0.64
N GLU A 84 6.68 -11.82 -0.58
CA GLU A 84 5.66 -12.19 0.40
C GLU A 84 5.78 -13.69 0.68
N ASP A 85 5.26 -14.15 1.83
CA ASP A 85 5.10 -15.58 2.17
C ASP A 85 6.39 -16.39 2.02
N THR A 86 7.48 -15.88 2.58
CA THR A 86 8.78 -16.58 2.65
C THR A 86 8.63 -17.95 3.31
N VAL A 87 9.18 -18.97 2.67
CA VAL A 87 9.09 -20.39 3.09
C VAL A 87 10.41 -20.96 3.58
N ALA A 88 11.50 -20.18 3.53
CA ALA A 88 12.83 -20.58 3.96
C ALA A 88 13.55 -19.42 4.65
N VAL A 89 14.35 -19.74 5.67
CA VAL A 89 15.09 -18.75 6.48
C VAL A 89 16.06 -17.94 5.61
N GLU A 90 16.69 -18.59 4.63
CA GLU A 90 17.63 -17.96 3.71
C GLU A 90 16.95 -16.86 2.86
N GLN A 91 15.67 -17.04 2.49
CA GLN A 91 14.91 -16.04 1.77
C GLN A 91 14.61 -14.82 2.66
N ALA A 92 14.32 -15.05 3.95
CA ALA A 92 14.10 -13.96 4.91
C ALA A 92 15.38 -13.11 5.08
N HIS A 93 16.54 -13.75 5.22
CA HIS A 93 17.82 -13.06 5.26
C HIS A 93 18.11 -12.30 3.96
N ALA A 94 17.86 -12.90 2.79
CA ALA A 94 18.04 -12.22 1.50
C ALA A 94 17.15 -10.97 1.38
N THR A 95 15.93 -11.03 1.87
CA THR A 95 15.01 -9.88 1.93
C THR A 95 15.57 -8.78 2.85
N ARG A 96 16.05 -9.12 4.05
CA ARG A 96 16.72 -8.18 4.95
C ARG A 96 17.91 -7.52 4.26
N ASP A 97 18.80 -8.31 3.63
CA ASP A 97 20.00 -7.84 2.95
C ASP A 97 19.67 -6.84 1.82
N GLU A 98 18.55 -7.05 1.11
CA GLU A 98 18.08 -6.12 0.09
C GLU A 98 17.65 -4.77 0.70
N TYR A 99 16.93 -4.79 1.84
CA TYR A 99 16.60 -3.53 2.53
C TYR A 99 17.83 -2.81 3.05
N LEU A 100 18.86 -3.52 3.55
CA LEU A 100 20.10 -2.90 3.98
C LEU A 100 20.86 -2.25 2.80
N ARG A 101 20.92 -2.93 1.63
CA ARG A 101 21.48 -2.34 0.40
C ARG A 101 20.71 -1.12 -0.06
N LEU A 102 19.37 -1.17 -0.02
CA LEU A 102 18.51 -0.04 -0.38
C LEU A 102 18.76 1.16 0.52
N LEU A 103 18.80 0.97 1.84
CA LEU A 103 19.02 2.04 2.80
C LEU A 103 20.38 2.69 2.62
N ALA A 104 21.44 1.89 2.40
CA ALA A 104 22.78 2.41 2.08
C ALA A 104 22.79 3.26 0.80
N ALA A 105 22.12 2.79 -0.27
CA ALA A 105 22.02 3.53 -1.52
C ALA A 105 21.21 4.84 -1.39
N LEU A 106 20.18 4.87 -0.55
CA LEU A 106 19.41 6.09 -0.27
C LEU A 106 20.24 7.11 0.53
N ASP A 107 21.08 6.65 1.45
CA ASP A 107 21.97 7.50 2.23
C ASP A 107 23.09 8.10 1.35
N GLU A 108 23.74 7.28 0.54
CA GLU A 108 24.76 7.72 -0.44
C GLU A 108 24.22 8.82 -1.38
N GLU A 109 22.96 8.73 -1.78
CA GLU A 109 22.28 9.70 -2.66
C GLU A 109 21.60 10.86 -1.91
N HIS A 110 21.72 10.91 -0.58
CA HIS A 110 21.08 11.91 0.28
C HIS A 110 19.54 11.96 0.16
N LEU A 111 18.92 10.83 -0.15
CA LEU A 111 17.47 10.67 -0.34
C LEU A 111 16.75 10.09 0.90
N ALA A 112 17.47 9.64 1.92
CA ALA A 112 16.91 8.97 3.08
C ALA A 112 15.86 9.83 3.80
N ARG A 113 16.05 11.15 3.93
CA ARG A 113 15.13 12.06 4.64
C ARG A 113 13.77 12.22 3.97
N THR A 114 13.65 11.99 2.67
CA THR A 114 12.41 12.08 1.90
C THR A 114 11.77 10.71 1.68
N THR A 115 12.43 9.66 2.15
CA THR A 115 12.05 8.27 1.86
C THR A 115 11.98 7.48 3.15
N GLU A 116 10.98 6.64 3.30
CA GLU A 116 10.95 5.55 4.27
C GLU A 116 10.94 4.20 3.56
N VAL A 117 11.18 3.12 4.26
CA VAL A 117 10.95 1.76 3.75
C VAL A 117 9.74 1.13 4.42
N SER A 118 9.02 0.30 3.68
CA SER A 118 7.91 -0.49 4.21
C SER A 118 8.25 -1.97 4.12
N VAL A 119 8.05 -2.70 5.22
CA VAL A 119 8.40 -4.12 5.30
C VAL A 119 7.17 -4.96 5.60
N LYS A 120 7.08 -6.14 4.98
CA LYS A 120 6.13 -7.18 5.35
C LYS A 120 6.84 -8.22 6.19
N LEU A 121 6.27 -8.53 7.34
CA LEU A 121 6.88 -9.51 8.24
C LEU A 121 6.83 -10.93 7.66
N SER A 122 5.85 -11.26 6.79
CA SER A 122 5.85 -12.55 6.10
C SER A 122 7.05 -12.72 5.16
N ALA A 123 7.55 -11.62 4.56
CA ALA A 123 8.77 -11.64 3.76
C ALA A 123 10.05 -11.79 4.61
N LEU A 124 9.97 -11.46 5.89
CA LEU A 124 11.03 -11.67 6.89
C LEU A 124 10.84 -12.97 7.69
N GLY A 125 9.91 -13.84 7.26
CA GLY A 125 9.74 -15.16 7.84
C GLY A 125 8.79 -15.25 9.03
N GLN A 126 7.90 -14.27 9.29
CA GLN A 126 6.95 -14.27 10.44
C GLN A 126 6.14 -15.56 10.56
N ARG A 127 5.77 -16.19 9.41
CA ARG A 127 5.02 -17.45 9.40
C ARG A 127 5.89 -18.68 9.71
N LEU A 128 7.20 -18.55 9.62
CA LEU A 128 8.17 -19.58 10.00
C LEU A 128 8.53 -19.44 11.49
N ASP A 129 8.90 -18.21 11.88
CA ASP A 129 9.32 -17.87 13.22
C ASP A 129 9.12 -16.36 13.43
N ALA A 130 8.30 -15.97 14.42
CA ALA A 130 8.03 -14.57 14.74
C ALA A 130 9.25 -13.86 15.33
N GLU A 131 10.11 -14.56 16.08
CA GLU A 131 11.35 -13.99 16.62
C GLU A 131 12.35 -13.69 15.51
N LEU A 132 12.51 -14.59 14.55
CA LEU A 132 13.33 -14.35 13.36
C LEU A 132 12.86 -13.08 12.63
N ALA A 133 11.54 -12.94 12.39
CA ALA A 133 11.00 -11.76 11.72
C ALA A 133 11.22 -10.47 12.52
N HIS A 134 11.07 -10.53 13.84
CA HIS A 134 11.38 -9.41 14.73
C HIS A 134 12.86 -9.02 14.62
N ASP A 135 13.79 -9.96 14.72
CA ASP A 135 15.23 -9.68 14.70
C ASP A 135 15.67 -9.09 13.37
N LEU A 136 15.20 -9.66 12.23
CA LEU A 136 15.49 -9.12 10.90
C LEU A 136 14.87 -7.73 10.69
N ALA A 137 13.64 -7.50 11.17
CA ALA A 137 13.02 -6.18 11.12
C ALA A 137 13.78 -5.16 11.98
N ARG A 138 14.30 -5.58 13.14
CA ARG A 138 15.10 -4.74 14.02
C ARG A 138 16.41 -4.30 13.36
N GLU A 139 17.09 -5.19 12.63
CA GLU A 139 18.28 -4.84 11.85
C GLU A 139 17.97 -3.81 10.75
N ILE A 140 16.81 -3.95 10.06
CA ILE A 140 16.36 -2.96 9.06
C ILE A 140 16.04 -1.62 9.74
N CYS A 141 15.38 -1.63 10.90
CA CYS A 141 15.08 -0.41 11.66
C CYS A 141 16.35 0.31 12.11
N ALA A 142 17.39 -0.42 12.56
CA ALA A 142 18.67 0.15 12.94
C ALA A 142 19.34 0.85 11.75
N ALA A 143 19.43 0.17 10.60
CA ALA A 143 20.00 0.76 9.38
C ALA A 143 19.20 1.97 8.88
N ALA A 144 17.87 1.94 9.00
CA ALA A 144 17.02 3.08 8.65
C ALA A 144 17.28 4.29 9.59
N ALA A 145 17.40 4.05 10.89
CA ALA A 145 17.73 5.09 11.86
C ALA A 145 19.10 5.71 11.62
N ASP A 146 20.11 4.89 11.33
CA ASP A 146 21.46 5.34 10.99
C ASP A 146 21.48 6.20 9.72
N SER A 147 20.64 5.87 8.73
CA SER A 147 20.46 6.66 7.50
C SER A 147 19.55 7.90 7.68
N GLY A 148 19.01 8.13 8.87
CA GLY A 148 18.11 9.26 9.18
C GLY A 148 16.71 9.12 8.59
N THR A 149 16.22 7.88 8.41
CA THR A 149 14.87 7.56 7.98
C THR A 149 14.18 6.60 8.95
N THR A 150 13.05 6.01 8.56
CA THR A 150 12.26 5.09 9.40
C THR A 150 11.65 3.95 8.59
N VAL A 151 11.10 2.99 9.30
CA VAL A 151 10.41 1.82 8.76
C VAL A 151 8.92 1.92 9.09
N THR A 152 8.06 1.54 8.13
CA THR A 152 6.66 1.23 8.40
C THR A 152 6.43 -0.27 8.18
N VAL A 153 5.87 -0.95 9.17
CA VAL A 153 5.51 -2.37 9.08
C VAL A 153 4.13 -2.49 8.45
N ASP A 154 4.06 -3.14 7.28
CA ASP A 154 2.80 -3.37 6.57
C ASP A 154 1.93 -4.40 7.30
N MET A 155 0.61 -4.17 7.27
CA MET A 155 -0.37 -5.13 7.77
C MET A 155 -0.76 -6.12 6.67
N GLU A 156 -0.80 -7.39 7.03
CA GLU A 156 -1.19 -8.47 6.15
C GLU A 156 -2.59 -9.00 6.50
N ASP A 157 -2.87 -10.28 6.35
CA ASP A 157 -4.22 -10.79 6.65
C ASP A 157 -4.53 -10.77 8.16
N HIS A 158 -5.82 -10.93 8.50
CA HIS A 158 -6.30 -10.82 9.88
C HIS A 158 -5.67 -11.82 10.86
N THR A 159 -5.14 -12.94 10.37
CA THR A 159 -4.60 -14.00 11.24
C THR A 159 -3.26 -13.62 11.87
N VAL A 160 -2.56 -12.65 11.28
CA VAL A 160 -1.26 -12.16 11.77
C VAL A 160 -1.33 -10.75 12.37
N THR A 161 -2.54 -10.15 12.47
CA THR A 161 -2.69 -8.77 12.96
C THR A 161 -2.11 -8.60 14.35
N ASP A 162 -2.44 -9.48 15.30
CA ASP A 162 -1.96 -9.36 16.68
C ASP A 162 -0.45 -9.52 16.78
N SER A 163 0.13 -10.55 16.15
CA SER A 163 1.58 -10.77 16.17
C SER A 163 2.34 -9.65 15.45
N THR A 164 1.78 -9.06 14.40
CA THR A 164 2.37 -7.90 13.72
C THR A 164 2.40 -6.67 14.63
N LEU A 165 1.30 -6.36 15.32
CA LEU A 165 1.23 -5.24 16.26
C LEU A 165 2.14 -5.46 17.48
N GLU A 166 2.29 -6.69 17.96
CA GLU A 166 3.22 -7.04 19.02
C GLU A 166 4.68 -6.80 18.59
N ILE A 167 5.07 -7.25 17.40
CA ILE A 167 6.42 -7.00 16.86
C ILE A 167 6.65 -5.49 16.71
N VAL A 168 5.67 -4.72 16.19
CA VAL A 168 5.78 -3.26 16.10
C VAL A 168 5.96 -2.63 17.48
N ALA A 169 5.23 -3.08 18.51
CA ALA A 169 5.36 -2.55 19.86
C ALA A 169 6.79 -2.76 20.39
N ARG A 170 7.36 -3.95 20.23
CA ARG A 170 8.73 -4.28 20.61
C ARG A 170 9.76 -3.46 19.82
N LEU A 171 9.58 -3.29 18.51
CA LEU A 171 10.48 -2.46 17.70
C LEU A 171 10.46 -0.99 18.13
N ARG A 172 9.33 -0.47 18.61
CA ARG A 172 9.18 0.90 19.11
C ARG A 172 9.90 1.16 20.41
N GLU A 173 10.27 0.14 21.18
CA GLU A 173 11.10 0.29 22.38
C GLU A 173 12.48 0.87 22.02
N ASP A 174 13.08 0.42 20.90
CA ASP A 174 14.37 0.92 20.41
C ASP A 174 14.21 2.01 19.33
N PHE A 175 13.16 1.95 18.52
CA PHE A 175 12.91 2.81 17.35
C PHE A 175 11.50 3.42 17.41
N PRO A 176 11.26 4.47 18.21
CA PRO A 176 9.92 5.02 18.47
C PRO A 176 9.18 5.49 17.20
N SER A 177 9.91 5.84 16.12
CA SER A 177 9.34 6.30 14.85
C SER A 177 8.84 5.19 13.94
N VAL A 178 8.96 3.89 14.31
CA VAL A 178 8.45 2.78 13.52
C VAL A 178 6.94 2.90 13.34
N GLY A 179 6.51 2.92 12.07
CA GLY A 179 5.11 3.00 11.68
C GLY A 179 4.41 1.64 11.70
N ALA A 180 3.11 1.65 11.98
CA ALA A 180 2.22 0.51 11.81
C ALA A 180 1.17 0.79 10.74
N VAL A 181 0.61 -0.26 10.15
CA VAL A 181 -0.49 -0.15 9.19
C VAL A 181 -1.76 -0.77 9.77
N LEU A 182 -2.88 -0.06 9.63
CA LEU A 182 -4.19 -0.52 10.05
C LEU A 182 -5.16 -0.53 8.87
N GLN A 183 -6.04 -1.53 8.83
CA GLN A 183 -6.95 -1.78 7.72
C GLN A 183 -8.40 -1.53 8.14
N ALA A 184 -9.00 -0.43 7.68
CA ALA A 184 -10.31 0.05 8.09
C ALA A 184 -11.46 -0.95 7.86
N TYR A 185 -11.30 -1.94 6.98
CA TYR A 185 -12.33 -2.95 6.77
C TYR A 185 -12.43 -3.97 7.92
N LEU A 186 -11.37 -4.14 8.74
CA LEU A 186 -11.45 -5.00 9.93
C LEU A 186 -12.29 -4.32 11.01
N ARG A 187 -13.15 -5.08 11.67
CA ARG A 187 -14.07 -4.57 12.70
C ARG A 187 -13.36 -4.04 13.93
N ARG A 188 -12.16 -4.52 14.23
CA ARG A 188 -11.31 -4.10 15.34
C ARG A 188 -10.60 -2.76 15.12
N THR A 189 -10.41 -2.35 13.87
CA THR A 189 -9.47 -1.28 13.50
C THR A 189 -9.77 0.07 14.16
N GLU A 190 -11.04 0.40 14.42
CA GLU A 190 -11.37 1.65 15.10
C GLU A 190 -10.83 1.68 16.53
N ASP A 191 -10.88 0.57 17.26
CA ASP A 191 -10.33 0.45 18.61
C ASP A 191 -8.79 0.38 18.57
N ASP A 192 -8.20 -0.31 17.59
CA ASP A 192 -6.76 -0.29 17.35
C ASP A 192 -6.25 1.14 17.07
N CYS A 193 -6.99 1.94 16.28
CA CYS A 193 -6.65 3.35 16.03
C CYS A 193 -6.65 4.16 17.32
N ARG A 194 -7.66 4.00 18.19
CA ARG A 194 -7.70 4.71 19.48
C ARG A 194 -6.54 4.35 20.40
N SER A 195 -6.20 3.07 20.46
CA SER A 195 -5.12 2.58 21.33
C SER A 195 -3.72 2.97 20.84
N LEU A 196 -3.57 3.18 19.51
CA LEU A 196 -2.27 3.48 18.88
C LEU A 196 -2.10 4.95 18.48
N ALA A 197 -3.07 5.84 18.77
CA ALA A 197 -3.00 7.26 18.39
C ALA A 197 -2.19 8.15 19.37
N GLY A 198 -1.35 7.56 20.21
CA GLY A 198 -0.52 8.27 21.20
C GLY A 198 0.66 9.03 20.58
N PRO A 199 1.36 9.85 21.40
CA PRO A 199 2.49 10.67 20.96
C PRO A 199 3.59 9.85 20.26
N GLY A 200 4.14 10.38 19.16
CA GLY A 200 5.20 9.74 18.40
C GLY A 200 4.75 8.56 17.54
N SER A 201 3.53 8.07 17.71
CA SER A 201 2.99 6.97 16.93
C SER A 201 2.75 7.39 15.47
N ARG A 202 3.15 6.54 14.53
CA ARG A 202 2.94 6.71 13.09
C ARG A 202 2.02 5.59 12.59
N ILE A 203 0.81 5.94 12.10
CA ILE A 203 -0.21 4.97 11.71
C ILE A 203 -0.65 5.20 10.27
N ARG A 204 -0.33 4.25 9.38
CA ARG A 204 -0.87 4.19 8.03
C ARG A 204 -2.25 3.55 8.05
N LEU A 205 -3.26 4.33 7.71
CA LEU A 205 -4.63 3.83 7.57
C LEU A 205 -4.94 3.56 6.11
N CYS A 206 -5.24 2.32 5.77
CA CYS A 206 -5.77 1.90 4.46
C CYS A 206 -7.15 1.25 4.59
N LYS A 207 -7.85 1.02 3.46
CA LYS A 207 -9.14 0.33 3.49
C LYS A 207 -9.01 -1.16 3.82
N GLY A 208 -7.94 -1.79 3.36
CA GLY A 208 -7.71 -3.22 3.38
C GLY A 208 -7.85 -3.85 1.98
N ALA A 209 -7.07 -4.89 1.71
CA ALA A 209 -6.97 -5.50 0.39
C ALA A 209 -7.12 -7.04 0.40
N TYR A 210 -7.03 -7.68 1.55
CA TYR A 210 -7.15 -9.14 1.67
C TYR A 210 -8.62 -9.58 1.63
N ARG A 211 -8.84 -10.85 1.31
CA ARG A 211 -10.17 -11.45 1.29
C ARG A 211 -10.48 -12.03 2.67
N GLU A 212 -11.01 -11.19 3.55
CA GLU A 212 -11.32 -11.55 4.91
C GLU A 212 -12.74 -12.07 5.07
N PRO A 213 -13.01 -12.98 6.05
CA PRO A 213 -14.35 -13.43 6.34
C PRO A 213 -15.21 -12.33 6.97
N GLU A 214 -16.54 -12.42 6.78
CA GLU A 214 -17.50 -11.44 7.30
C GLU A 214 -17.47 -11.32 8.83
N SER A 215 -17.07 -12.38 9.52
CA SER A 215 -16.94 -12.38 10.98
C SER A 215 -15.93 -11.35 11.51
N VAL A 216 -14.87 -11.04 10.74
CA VAL A 216 -13.80 -10.13 11.14
C VAL A 216 -13.75 -8.82 10.32
N ALA A 217 -14.38 -8.77 9.13
CA ALA A 217 -14.31 -7.63 8.23
C ALA A 217 -15.66 -7.22 7.65
N TYR A 218 -15.81 -5.91 7.41
CA TYR A 218 -16.92 -5.38 6.64
C TYR A 218 -16.79 -5.79 5.17
N GLN A 219 -17.89 -6.25 4.56
CA GLN A 219 -17.91 -6.69 3.16
C GLN A 219 -18.45 -5.61 2.21
N ARG A 220 -19.34 -4.74 2.70
CA ARG A 220 -19.96 -3.70 1.87
C ARG A 220 -19.06 -2.47 1.81
N ARG A 221 -18.83 -1.97 0.60
CA ARG A 221 -17.99 -0.79 0.36
C ARG A 221 -18.39 0.41 1.23
N LEU A 222 -19.69 0.68 1.38
CA LEU A 222 -20.18 1.78 2.20
C LEU A 222 -19.81 1.64 3.69
N ASP A 223 -19.84 0.41 4.21
CA ASP A 223 -19.50 0.16 5.61
C ASP A 223 -17.99 0.28 5.84
N ILE A 224 -17.18 -0.13 4.84
CA ILE A 224 -15.72 0.09 4.83
C ILE A 224 -15.41 1.60 4.77
N ASP A 225 -16.08 2.36 3.88
CA ASP A 225 -15.88 3.81 3.77
C ASP A 225 -16.25 4.52 5.09
N ARG A 226 -17.35 4.12 5.73
CA ARG A 226 -17.76 4.65 7.05
C ARG A 226 -16.75 4.31 8.14
N SER A 227 -16.27 3.07 8.16
CA SER A 227 -15.23 2.65 9.12
C SER A 227 -13.94 3.44 8.91
N TYR A 228 -13.52 3.64 7.65
CA TYR A 228 -12.35 4.47 7.33
C TYR A 228 -12.49 5.89 7.92
N VAL A 229 -13.65 6.52 7.78
CA VAL A 229 -13.90 7.87 8.35
C VAL A 229 -13.86 7.86 9.88
N ARG A 230 -14.40 6.81 10.55
CA ARG A 230 -14.31 6.71 12.02
C ARG A 230 -12.86 6.54 12.48
N CYS A 231 -12.08 5.72 11.77
CA CYS A 231 -10.65 5.55 12.03
C CYS A 231 -9.87 6.86 11.81
N VAL A 232 -10.17 7.61 10.73
CA VAL A 232 -9.59 8.96 10.51
C VAL A 232 -9.88 9.87 11.70
N ASN A 233 -11.13 9.92 12.19
CA ASN A 233 -11.48 10.73 13.35
C ASN A 233 -10.67 10.31 14.59
N ALA A 234 -10.52 9.01 14.85
CA ALA A 234 -9.76 8.52 16.00
C ALA A 234 -8.27 8.90 15.91
N LEU A 235 -7.67 8.78 14.73
CA LEU A 235 -6.26 9.14 14.53
C LEU A 235 -6.03 10.65 14.56
N MET A 236 -6.94 11.47 13.98
CA MET A 236 -6.83 12.92 13.98
C MET A 236 -7.05 13.53 15.38
N ALA A 237 -7.90 12.90 16.20
CA ALA A 237 -8.10 13.31 17.59
C ALA A 237 -6.95 12.95 18.53
N GLY A 238 -6.08 12.01 18.15
CA GLY A 238 -4.93 11.57 18.96
C GLY A 238 -3.74 12.51 18.82
N GLU A 239 -2.59 12.12 19.37
CA GLU A 239 -1.34 12.92 19.35
C GLU A 239 -0.28 12.33 18.38
N GLY A 240 -0.61 11.20 17.72
CA GLY A 240 0.26 10.55 16.73
C GLY A 240 0.24 11.23 15.36
N TYR A 241 0.96 10.63 14.42
CA TYR A 241 1.09 11.07 13.03
C TYR A 241 0.26 10.17 12.10
N PRO A 242 -0.94 10.60 11.66
CA PRO A 242 -1.77 9.85 10.72
C PRO A 242 -1.18 9.84 9.31
N MET A 243 -1.12 8.65 8.70
CA MET A 243 -0.70 8.45 7.31
C MET A 243 -1.91 7.89 6.54
N LEU A 244 -2.59 8.74 5.76
CA LEU A 244 -3.89 8.43 5.16
C LEU A 244 -3.75 7.84 3.76
N ALA A 245 -3.75 6.51 3.66
CA ALA A 245 -3.55 5.78 2.42
C ALA A 245 -4.88 5.57 1.67
N THR A 246 -5.18 6.46 0.74
CA THR A 246 -6.42 6.40 -0.07
C THR A 246 -6.26 7.07 -1.44
N HIS A 247 -6.96 6.52 -2.44
CA HIS A 247 -7.12 7.15 -3.77
C HIS A 247 -8.55 7.68 -3.99
N ASP A 248 -9.44 7.58 -3.00
CA ASP A 248 -10.83 8.00 -3.09
C ASP A 248 -10.93 9.52 -2.83
N PRO A 249 -11.34 10.35 -3.85
CA PRO A 249 -11.38 11.79 -3.68
C PRO A 249 -12.31 12.24 -2.55
N ARG A 250 -13.40 11.51 -2.31
CA ARG A 250 -14.34 11.83 -1.23
C ARG A 250 -13.69 11.63 0.15
N LEU A 251 -12.88 10.57 0.30
CA LEU A 251 -12.17 10.33 1.56
C LEU A 251 -11.03 11.32 1.78
N ILE A 252 -10.39 11.80 0.71
CA ILE A 252 -9.39 12.87 0.77
C ILE A 252 -10.05 14.17 1.26
N GLU A 253 -11.18 14.57 0.65
CA GLU A 253 -11.94 15.76 1.06
C GLU A 253 -12.40 15.66 2.52
N ILE A 254 -12.95 14.50 2.94
CA ILE A 254 -13.34 14.26 4.33
C ILE A 254 -12.13 14.35 5.26
N ALA A 255 -10.97 13.78 4.89
CA ALA A 255 -9.77 13.83 5.70
C ALA A 255 -9.26 15.26 5.90
N VAL A 256 -9.27 16.09 4.85
CA VAL A 256 -8.95 17.53 4.93
C VAL A 256 -9.92 18.26 5.87
N ASP A 257 -11.22 17.99 5.77
CA ASP A 257 -12.23 18.57 6.66
C ASP A 257 -12.02 18.12 8.12
N ARG A 258 -11.68 16.84 8.34
CA ARG A 258 -11.37 16.33 9.69
C ARG A 258 -10.08 16.90 10.24
N ALA A 259 -9.02 17.06 9.45
CA ALA A 259 -7.79 17.72 9.88
C ALA A 259 -8.09 19.15 10.43
N ARG A 260 -8.89 19.93 9.70
CA ARG A 260 -9.33 21.27 10.17
C ARG A 260 -10.17 21.19 11.46
N TRP A 261 -11.04 20.19 11.56
CA TRP A 261 -11.89 20.00 12.75
C TRP A 261 -11.09 19.70 14.02
N PHE A 262 -9.95 19.00 13.87
CA PHE A 262 -9.06 18.62 14.96
C PHE A 262 -7.83 19.53 15.09
N ASP A 263 -7.84 20.71 14.46
CA ASP A 263 -6.75 21.69 14.47
C ASP A 263 -5.39 21.09 14.10
N ARG A 264 -5.37 20.18 13.09
CA ARG A 264 -4.15 19.59 12.54
C ARG A 264 -3.60 20.46 11.42
N GLU A 265 -2.32 20.82 11.53
CA GLU A 265 -1.61 21.49 10.46
C GLU A 265 -1.32 20.51 9.28
N PRO A 266 -1.06 21.00 8.05
CA PRO A 266 -0.81 20.16 6.88
C PRO A 266 0.39 19.21 7.00
N ASP A 267 1.32 19.47 7.90
CA ASP A 267 2.50 18.64 8.18
C ASP A 267 2.35 17.72 9.40
N ASP A 268 1.23 17.81 10.14
CA ASP A 268 0.90 16.90 11.25
C ASP A 268 0.35 15.54 10.79
N PHE A 269 0.13 15.38 9.49
CA PHE A 269 -0.33 14.15 8.86
C PHE A 269 0.14 14.07 7.41
N GLU A 270 -0.06 12.95 6.74
CA GLU A 270 0.25 12.83 5.32
C GLU A 270 -0.81 12.03 4.56
N PHE A 271 -0.94 12.33 3.25
CA PHE A 271 -1.64 11.48 2.31
C PHE A 271 -0.68 10.49 1.68
N GLN A 272 -1.16 9.27 1.42
CA GLN A 272 -0.39 8.24 0.75
C GLN A 272 -1.15 7.66 -0.44
N MET A 273 -0.44 7.49 -1.56
CA MET A 273 -0.97 6.87 -2.78
C MET A 273 0.05 5.91 -3.39
N LEU A 274 -0.45 4.95 -4.14
CA LEU A 274 0.41 4.01 -4.86
C LEU A 274 1.08 4.67 -6.06
N PHE A 275 2.29 4.24 -6.36
CA PHE A 275 3.06 4.66 -7.53
C PHE A 275 2.26 4.43 -8.83
N GLY A 276 2.24 5.44 -9.69
CA GLY A 276 1.50 5.43 -10.96
C GLY A 276 -0.03 5.52 -10.86
N ILE A 277 -0.58 5.68 -9.64
CA ILE A 277 -2.02 5.87 -9.43
C ILE A 277 -2.32 7.34 -9.12
N ARG A 278 -3.10 8.00 -10.00
CA ARG A 278 -3.50 9.41 -9.87
C ARG A 278 -2.33 10.40 -9.68
N PRO A 279 -1.28 10.39 -10.52
CA PRO A 279 -0.11 11.25 -10.32
C PRO A 279 -0.47 12.74 -10.28
N THR A 280 -1.45 13.19 -11.08
CA THR A 280 -1.93 14.59 -11.05
C THR A 280 -2.52 14.97 -9.69
N GLU A 281 -3.19 14.04 -9.00
CA GLU A 281 -3.74 14.29 -7.66
C GLU A 281 -2.65 14.32 -6.60
N GLN A 282 -1.60 13.49 -6.75
CA GLN A 282 -0.44 13.52 -5.87
C GLN A 282 0.23 14.90 -5.92
N LEU A 283 0.47 15.42 -7.14
CA LEU A 283 1.06 16.74 -7.34
C LEU A 283 0.14 17.87 -6.83
N ARG A 284 -1.19 17.75 -7.01
CA ARG A 284 -2.15 18.72 -6.51
C ARG A 284 -2.10 18.84 -4.98
N LEU A 285 -2.11 17.70 -4.27
CA LEU A 285 -2.04 17.71 -2.80
C LEU A 285 -0.72 18.30 -2.30
N ALA A 286 0.40 17.97 -2.92
CA ALA A 286 1.69 18.57 -2.59
C ALA A 286 1.70 20.08 -2.86
N ALA A 287 1.14 20.54 -3.97
CA ALA A 287 1.04 21.97 -4.31
C ALA A 287 0.11 22.75 -3.35
N GLU A 288 -0.85 22.07 -2.72
CA GLU A 288 -1.71 22.65 -1.66
C GLU A 288 -1.06 22.66 -0.28
N GLY A 289 0.21 22.20 -0.17
CA GLY A 289 0.99 22.20 1.07
C GLY A 289 0.87 20.96 1.93
N TYR A 290 0.10 19.95 1.51
CA TYR A 290 0.02 18.69 2.23
C TYR A 290 1.24 17.80 1.99
N ARG A 291 1.67 17.07 2.99
CA ARG A 291 2.64 15.99 2.79
C ARG A 291 2.00 14.87 1.96
N MET A 292 2.56 14.62 0.79
CA MET A 292 2.11 13.56 -0.11
C MET A 292 3.21 12.54 -0.29
N ARG A 293 2.96 11.31 0.13
CA ARG A 293 3.91 10.20 0.03
C ARG A 293 3.45 9.17 -1.00
N VAL A 294 4.36 8.73 -1.83
CA VAL A 294 4.11 7.74 -2.87
C VAL A 294 4.69 6.38 -2.44
N TYR A 295 3.84 5.37 -2.38
CA TYR A 295 4.24 3.98 -2.07
C TYR A 295 4.75 3.31 -3.34
N VAL A 296 6.05 3.05 -3.39
CA VAL A 296 6.80 2.62 -4.58
C VAL A 296 7.28 1.19 -4.43
N PRO A 297 6.64 0.20 -5.09
CA PRO A 297 7.14 -1.16 -5.14
C PRO A 297 8.29 -1.29 -6.14
N TYR A 298 9.26 -2.16 -5.80
CA TYR A 298 10.34 -2.58 -6.69
C TYR A 298 10.73 -4.03 -6.40
N GLY A 299 11.45 -4.69 -7.29
CA GLY A 299 11.90 -6.08 -7.15
C GLY A 299 11.40 -6.97 -8.26
N ASP A 300 11.95 -8.18 -8.34
CA ASP A 300 11.69 -9.16 -9.39
C ASP A 300 10.34 -9.87 -9.28
N GLN A 301 9.73 -9.89 -8.09
CA GLN A 301 8.42 -10.51 -7.85
C GLN A 301 7.23 -9.58 -8.19
N TRP A 302 7.38 -8.72 -9.19
CA TRP A 302 6.40 -7.70 -9.56
C TRP A 302 5.10 -8.25 -10.16
N TYR A 303 5.10 -9.47 -10.67
CA TYR A 303 3.96 -10.00 -11.42
C TYR A 303 2.68 -10.10 -10.57
N GLY A 304 2.76 -10.70 -9.39
CA GLY A 304 1.62 -10.81 -8.47
C GLY A 304 1.07 -9.45 -8.06
N TYR A 305 1.96 -8.49 -7.78
CA TYR A 305 1.59 -7.10 -7.47
C TYR A 305 0.84 -6.44 -8.64
N LEU A 306 1.38 -6.50 -9.85
CA LEU A 306 0.76 -5.94 -11.05
C LEU A 306 -0.65 -6.50 -11.29
N MET A 307 -0.81 -7.82 -11.17
CA MET A 307 -2.10 -8.49 -11.36
C MET A 307 -3.14 -8.05 -10.33
N ARG A 308 -2.76 -7.83 -9.07
CA ARG A 308 -3.65 -7.23 -8.05
C ARG A 308 -4.09 -5.83 -8.44
N ARG A 309 -3.18 -4.97 -8.93
CA ARG A 309 -3.51 -3.60 -9.40
C ARG A 309 -4.45 -3.62 -10.61
N MET A 310 -4.28 -4.55 -11.54
CA MET A 310 -5.20 -4.71 -12.67
C MET A 310 -6.58 -5.21 -12.25
N ALA A 311 -6.65 -6.10 -11.27
CA ALA A 311 -7.91 -6.62 -10.74
C ALA A 311 -8.76 -5.54 -10.03
N GLU A 312 -8.13 -4.52 -9.47
CA GLU A 312 -8.82 -3.40 -8.81
C GLU A 312 -9.48 -2.42 -9.79
N ARG A 313 -8.96 -2.33 -11.02
CA ARG A 313 -9.48 -1.47 -12.08
C ARG A 313 -9.61 -2.23 -13.40
N PRO A 314 -10.74 -2.89 -13.67
CA PRO A 314 -10.97 -3.67 -14.87
C PRO A 314 -10.79 -2.89 -16.18
N ALA A 315 -10.99 -1.56 -16.18
CA ALA A 315 -10.70 -0.71 -17.33
C ALA A 315 -9.21 -0.74 -17.74
N ASN A 316 -8.29 -0.87 -16.78
CA ASN A 316 -6.86 -1.02 -17.07
C ASN A 316 -6.54 -2.40 -17.67
N ALA A 317 -7.29 -3.43 -17.26
CA ALA A 317 -7.17 -4.77 -17.84
C ALA A 317 -7.61 -4.83 -19.32
N ALA A 318 -8.63 -4.06 -19.70
CA ALA A 318 -9.07 -3.97 -21.10
C ALA A 318 -8.02 -3.30 -22.00
N VAL A 319 -7.31 -2.29 -21.49
CA VAL A 319 -6.16 -1.68 -22.21
C VAL A 319 -5.02 -2.69 -22.35
N PHE A 320 -4.75 -3.46 -21.28
CA PHE A 320 -3.73 -4.49 -21.27
C PHE A 320 -4.02 -5.63 -22.26
N THR A 321 -5.23 -6.17 -22.26
CA THR A 321 -5.61 -7.23 -23.21
C THR A 321 -5.57 -6.74 -24.66
N ARG A 322 -6.02 -5.51 -24.95
CA ARG A 322 -5.88 -4.92 -26.30
C ARG A 322 -4.42 -4.82 -26.72
N SER A 323 -3.50 -4.44 -25.82
CA SER A 323 -2.08 -4.30 -26.15
C SER A 323 -1.39 -5.65 -26.42
N LEU A 324 -1.91 -6.75 -25.87
CA LEU A 324 -1.43 -8.11 -26.17
C LEU A 324 -1.96 -8.64 -27.52
N TRP A 325 -3.17 -8.21 -27.96
CA TRP A 325 -3.83 -8.71 -29.16
C TRP A 325 -3.63 -7.83 -30.40
N SER A 326 -3.09 -6.63 -30.26
CA SER A 326 -2.87 -5.70 -31.40
C SER A 326 -1.62 -6.00 -32.23
N ARG A 327 -1.07 -7.22 -32.15
CA ARG A 327 0.09 -7.72 -32.90
C ARG A 327 -0.13 -9.12 -33.45
N SER A 328 -1.33 -9.43 -33.97
CA SER A 328 -1.53 -10.52 -34.92
C SER A 328 -1.87 -9.98 -36.30
#